data_9abe5061edc27f7217b3f7d6855c1f86
#
_entry.id   9abe5061edc27f7217b3f7d6855c1f86
#
_cell.length_a   1.000
_cell.length_b   1.000
_cell.length_c   1.000
_cell.angle_alpha   90.00
_cell.angle_beta   90.00
_cell.angle_gamma   90.00
#
_symmetry.space_group_name_H-M   'P 1'
#
loop_
_entity.id
_entity.type
_entity.pdbx_description
1 polymer ?
#
loop_
_entity_poly.entity_id
_entity_poly.type
_entity_poly.pdbx_seq_one_letter_code
_entity_poly.pdbx_strand_id
1 'polypeptide(L)'
;MSYLVVVYPKLEQSDFDWIQEYRKKNDSRYFSIVDPHFTIVFAVSDVSKEDFVTEIKKQAEGLKKFNFEIKVATINQDDSGEYFHEFLVPDSGYSNIVKLHDKLYSGTLAQYLRFDIDFIPHIGIGNADTAQESKNRIDALNAKNLDIKGMIDTLDIIEFTGGPVQTIEKIKLG
;
A
#
# COMPACT_ATOMS: atom_id res chain seq x y z
N MET A 1 17.20 5.43 7.64
CA MET A 1 17.04 4.98 6.25
C MET A 1 16.39 3.61 6.30
N SER A 2 15.32 3.40 5.55
CA SER A 2 14.63 2.11 5.46
C SER A 2 14.22 1.82 4.02
N TYR A 3 14.01 0.54 3.72
CA TYR A 3 13.57 0.07 2.39
C TYR A 3 12.21 -0.60 2.51
N LEU A 4 11.34 -0.34 1.53
CA LEU A 4 10.00 -0.88 1.43
C LEU A 4 9.77 -1.43 0.03
N VAL A 5 8.76 -2.28 -0.12
CA VAL A 5 8.21 -2.60 -1.43
C VAL A 5 6.78 -2.09 -1.49
N VAL A 6 6.54 -1.24 -2.46
CA VAL A 6 5.20 -0.75 -2.77
C VAL A 6 4.79 -1.13 -4.18
N VAL A 7 3.51 -1.05 -4.44
CA VAL A 7 2.96 -1.14 -5.79
C VAL A 7 2.18 0.14 -6.06
N TYR A 8 2.58 0.88 -7.08
CA TYR A 8 1.76 1.92 -7.67
C TYR A 8 0.85 1.26 -8.71
N PRO A 9 -0.42 1.00 -8.39
CA PRO A 9 -1.27 0.22 -9.27
C PRO A 9 -1.60 0.99 -10.55
N LYS A 10 -1.76 0.28 -11.65
CA LYS A 10 -2.34 0.86 -12.86
C LYS A 10 -3.84 1.01 -12.67
N LEU A 11 -4.28 2.25 -12.61
CA LEU A 11 -5.68 2.66 -12.49
C LEU A 11 -6.12 3.39 -13.76
N GLU A 12 -7.42 3.47 -14.00
CA GLU A 12 -7.95 4.47 -14.92
C GLU A 12 -7.62 5.88 -14.40
N GLN A 13 -7.35 6.81 -15.32
CA GLN A 13 -6.89 8.16 -14.93
C GLN A 13 -7.93 8.88 -14.05
N SER A 14 -9.20 8.71 -14.33
CA SER A 14 -10.30 9.29 -13.54
C SER A 14 -10.30 8.80 -12.09
N ASP A 15 -9.99 7.51 -11.87
CA ASP A 15 -9.92 6.94 -10.52
C ASP A 15 -8.70 7.44 -9.76
N PHE A 16 -7.54 7.50 -10.44
CA PHE A 16 -6.33 8.06 -9.86
C PHE A 16 -6.54 9.53 -9.45
N ASP A 17 -7.10 10.34 -10.34
CA ASP A 17 -7.35 11.77 -10.10
C ASP A 17 -8.33 11.96 -8.93
N TRP A 18 -9.39 11.15 -8.87
CA TRP A 18 -10.34 11.16 -7.77
C TRP A 18 -9.67 10.80 -6.42
N ILE A 19 -8.85 9.74 -6.40
CA ILE A 19 -8.11 9.34 -5.19
C ILE A 19 -7.18 10.48 -4.73
N GLN A 20 -6.44 11.09 -5.63
CA GLN A 20 -5.53 12.18 -5.30
C GLN A 20 -6.26 13.44 -4.81
N GLU A 21 -7.41 13.79 -5.41
CA GLU A 21 -8.24 14.89 -4.93
C GLU A 21 -8.83 14.63 -3.52
N TYR A 22 -9.19 13.38 -3.26
CA TYR A 22 -9.64 12.98 -1.93
C TYR A 22 -8.50 13.03 -0.91
N ARG A 23 -7.34 12.48 -1.25
CA ARG A 23 -6.13 12.49 -0.41
C ARG A 23 -5.66 13.90 -0.10
N LYS A 24 -5.65 14.78 -1.08
CA LYS A 24 -5.27 16.18 -0.89
C LYS A 24 -6.05 16.89 0.22
N LYS A 25 -7.28 16.48 0.44
CA LYS A 25 -8.18 17.07 1.46
C LYS A 25 -8.11 16.35 2.80
N ASN A 26 -7.83 15.04 2.78
CA ASN A 26 -8.07 14.17 3.93
C ASN A 26 -6.81 13.41 4.39
N ASP A 27 -5.70 13.45 3.64
CA ASP A 27 -4.46 12.73 3.96
C ASP A 27 -3.32 13.73 4.27
N SER A 28 -3.39 14.34 5.44
CA SER A 28 -2.38 15.32 5.86
C SER A 28 -1.01 14.70 6.16
N ARG A 29 -0.96 13.39 6.43
CA ARG A 29 0.25 12.69 6.87
C ARG A 29 1.07 12.14 5.70
N TYR A 30 0.43 11.62 4.65
CA TYR A 30 1.12 10.86 3.61
C TYR A 30 0.97 11.42 2.20
N PHE A 31 0.05 12.36 1.97
CA PHE A 31 -0.21 12.93 0.63
C PHE A 31 1.05 13.46 -0.06
N SER A 32 1.93 14.15 0.67
CA SER A 32 3.17 14.70 0.13
C SER A 32 4.37 13.74 0.17
N ILE A 33 4.19 12.55 0.72
CA ILE A 33 5.26 11.57 0.95
C ILE A 33 5.28 10.53 -0.17
N VAL A 34 4.10 10.02 -0.55
CA VAL A 34 3.96 8.89 -1.46
C VAL A 34 2.63 8.95 -2.22
N ASP A 35 2.64 8.57 -3.50
CA ASP A 35 1.43 8.45 -4.31
C ASP A 35 0.54 7.26 -3.86
N PRO A 36 -0.72 7.17 -4.34
CA PRO A 36 -1.61 6.04 -4.05
C PRO A 36 -0.94 4.70 -4.35
N HIS A 37 -0.84 3.84 -3.36
CA HIS A 37 -0.08 2.58 -3.45
C HIS A 37 -0.63 1.51 -2.52
N PHE A 38 -0.26 0.26 -2.81
CA PHE A 38 -0.27 -0.83 -1.84
C PHE A 38 1.12 -1.00 -1.24
N THR A 39 1.25 -1.04 0.07
CA THR A 39 2.50 -1.46 0.73
C THR A 39 2.53 -2.98 0.78
N ILE A 40 3.57 -3.60 0.21
CA ILE A 40 3.72 -5.06 0.17
C ILE A 40 4.75 -5.53 1.18
N VAL A 41 5.87 -4.81 1.33
CA VAL A 41 6.86 -5.05 2.37
C VAL A 41 7.01 -3.75 3.17
N PHE A 42 6.74 -3.83 4.48
CA PHE A 42 6.89 -2.70 5.39
C PHE A 42 8.35 -2.28 5.53
N ALA A 43 8.59 -1.12 6.11
CA ALA A 43 9.92 -0.54 6.27
C ALA A 43 10.89 -1.47 7.02
N VAL A 44 11.99 -1.82 6.36
CA VAL A 44 13.10 -2.59 6.92
C VAL A 44 14.32 -1.69 7.00
N SER A 45 14.91 -1.55 8.20
CA SER A 45 16.05 -0.65 8.45
C SER A 45 17.39 -1.36 8.59
N ASP A 46 17.40 -2.59 9.09
CA ASP A 46 18.61 -3.33 9.45
C ASP A 46 19.09 -4.27 8.34
N VAL A 47 19.08 -3.77 7.12
CA VAL A 47 19.52 -4.51 5.92
C VAL A 47 20.25 -3.56 4.97
N SER A 48 21.24 -4.06 4.23
CA SER A 48 21.86 -3.26 3.18
C SER A 48 20.92 -3.10 1.98
N LYS A 49 21.07 -1.99 1.24
CA LYS A 49 20.31 -1.78 -0.01
C LYS A 49 20.48 -2.93 -0.99
N GLU A 50 21.72 -3.39 -1.15
CA GLU A 50 22.07 -4.44 -2.10
C GLU A 50 21.40 -5.77 -1.72
N ASP A 51 21.45 -6.16 -0.44
CA ASP A 51 20.85 -7.40 0.05
C ASP A 51 19.32 -7.35 -0.07
N PHE A 52 18.71 -6.21 0.30
CA PHE A 52 17.27 -6.03 0.18
C PHE A 52 16.80 -6.15 -1.28
N VAL A 53 17.43 -5.41 -2.20
CA VAL A 53 17.09 -5.45 -3.64
C VAL A 53 17.29 -6.85 -4.22
N THR A 54 18.41 -7.51 -3.88
CA THR A 54 18.73 -8.86 -4.37
C THR A 54 17.69 -9.87 -3.90
N GLU A 55 17.32 -9.83 -2.62
CA GLU A 55 16.32 -10.75 -2.08
C GLU A 55 14.93 -10.52 -2.69
N ILE A 56 14.49 -9.26 -2.83
CA ILE A 56 13.20 -8.96 -3.48
C ILE A 56 13.19 -9.46 -4.93
N LYS A 57 14.25 -9.23 -5.71
CA LYS A 57 14.36 -9.74 -7.09
C LYS A 57 14.22 -11.26 -7.14
N LYS A 58 14.92 -11.97 -6.25
CA LYS A 58 14.86 -13.43 -6.13
C LYS A 58 13.45 -13.92 -5.79
N GLN A 59 12.78 -13.31 -4.81
CA GLN A 59 11.44 -13.71 -4.41
C GLN A 59 10.37 -13.34 -5.44
N ALA A 60 10.61 -12.29 -6.23
CA ALA A 60 9.70 -11.86 -7.30
C ALA A 60 9.80 -12.70 -8.58
N GLU A 61 10.81 -13.57 -8.69
CA GLU A 61 11.02 -14.40 -9.88
C GLU A 61 9.80 -15.28 -10.17
N GLY A 62 9.31 -15.23 -11.41
CA GLY A 62 8.15 -16.01 -11.86
C GLY A 62 6.79 -15.50 -11.42
N LEU A 63 6.71 -14.44 -10.61
CA LEU A 63 5.45 -13.83 -10.24
C LEU A 63 4.76 -13.21 -11.46
N LYS A 64 3.43 -13.27 -11.46
CA LYS A 64 2.59 -12.77 -12.55
C LYS A 64 1.81 -11.53 -12.12
N LYS A 65 1.59 -10.64 -13.08
CA LYS A 65 0.65 -9.52 -12.91
C LYS A 65 -0.78 -10.03 -12.71
N PHE A 66 -1.59 -9.27 -12.00
CA PHE A 66 -2.99 -9.61 -11.74
C PHE A 66 -3.83 -8.35 -11.56
N ASN A 67 -5.15 -8.51 -11.77
CA ASN A 67 -6.13 -7.45 -11.58
C ASN A 67 -6.69 -7.47 -10.16
N PHE A 68 -7.24 -6.32 -9.75
CA PHE A 68 -8.00 -6.16 -8.52
C PHE A 68 -9.19 -5.21 -8.75
N GLU A 69 -10.17 -5.28 -7.85
CA GLU A 69 -11.31 -4.36 -7.80
C GLU A 69 -11.50 -3.88 -6.37
N ILE A 70 -11.87 -2.61 -6.21
CA ILE A 70 -12.18 -2.00 -4.91
C ILE A 70 -13.62 -1.48 -4.95
N LYS A 71 -14.44 -1.91 -3.98
CA LYS A 71 -15.84 -1.51 -3.86
C LYS A 71 -16.19 -0.91 -2.51
N VAL A 72 -15.22 -0.86 -1.59
CA VAL A 72 -15.45 -0.45 -0.21
C VAL A 72 -14.27 0.34 0.33
N ALA A 73 -14.57 1.28 1.21
CA ALA A 73 -13.61 1.95 2.07
C ALA A 73 -13.84 1.55 3.54
N THR A 74 -12.77 1.47 4.33
CA THR A 74 -12.81 1.10 5.75
C THR A 74 -11.97 2.05 6.59
N ILE A 75 -12.18 2.03 7.89
CA ILE A 75 -11.32 2.71 8.87
C ILE A 75 -10.45 1.67 9.58
N ASN A 76 -9.25 2.09 9.93
CA ASN A 76 -8.35 1.29 10.76
C ASN A 76 -7.61 2.21 11.74
N GLN A 77 -7.54 1.82 12.99
CA GLN A 77 -6.76 2.59 13.97
C GLN A 77 -5.26 2.38 13.71
N ASP A 78 -4.48 3.46 13.77
CA ASP A 78 -3.02 3.37 13.68
C ASP A 78 -2.45 2.60 14.87
N ASP A 79 -1.30 1.94 14.70
CA ASP A 79 -0.64 1.17 15.76
C ASP A 79 -0.35 1.99 17.01
N SER A 80 -0.02 3.28 16.84
CA SER A 80 0.20 4.19 17.96
C SER A 80 -1.08 4.49 18.74
N GLY A 81 -2.25 4.22 18.15
CA GLY A 81 -3.55 4.60 18.70
C GLY A 81 -3.88 6.09 18.61
N GLU A 82 -3.01 6.89 17.97
CA GLU A 82 -3.13 8.35 17.97
C GLU A 82 -4.10 8.89 16.91
N TYR A 83 -4.35 8.13 15.84
CA TYR A 83 -5.20 8.55 14.72
C TYR A 83 -5.81 7.35 14.01
N PHE A 84 -6.64 7.64 13.01
CA PHE A 84 -7.35 6.64 12.21
C PHE A 84 -6.99 6.80 10.74
N HIS A 85 -6.70 5.70 10.09
CA HIS A 85 -6.52 5.60 8.65
C HIS A 85 -7.86 5.39 7.94
N GLU A 86 -7.96 5.89 6.74
CA GLU A 86 -9.02 5.65 5.79
C GLU A 86 -8.45 4.85 4.61
N PHE A 87 -8.95 3.64 4.40
CA PHE A 87 -8.42 2.68 3.44
C PHE A 87 -9.43 2.33 2.35
N LEU A 88 -8.98 2.30 1.10
CA LEU A 88 -9.64 1.56 0.04
C LEU A 88 -9.14 0.11 0.08
N VAL A 89 -10.05 -0.85 0.24
CA VAL A 89 -9.70 -2.26 0.41
C VAL A 89 -10.20 -3.07 -0.80
N PRO A 90 -9.36 -3.93 -1.40
CA PRO A 90 -9.77 -4.76 -2.53
C PRO A 90 -10.88 -5.75 -2.17
N ASP A 91 -11.92 -5.82 -3.00
CA ASP A 91 -12.94 -6.85 -2.99
C ASP A 91 -12.44 -8.10 -3.75
N SER A 92 -11.98 -7.92 -4.99
CA SER A 92 -11.27 -8.95 -5.73
C SER A 92 -9.76 -8.65 -5.81
N GLY A 93 -8.94 -9.69 -5.94
CA GLY A 93 -7.47 -9.56 -5.92
C GLY A 93 -6.86 -9.49 -4.52
N TYR A 94 -7.67 -9.38 -3.46
CA TYR A 94 -7.21 -9.34 -2.08
C TYR A 94 -6.26 -10.51 -1.76
N SER A 95 -6.69 -11.73 -2.04
CA SER A 95 -5.88 -12.93 -1.78
C SER A 95 -4.58 -12.97 -2.59
N ASN A 96 -4.55 -12.37 -3.79
CA ASN A 96 -3.33 -12.29 -4.59
C ASN A 96 -2.32 -11.33 -3.95
N ILE A 97 -2.79 -10.21 -3.38
CA ILE A 97 -1.92 -9.25 -2.69
C ILE A 97 -1.37 -9.86 -1.40
N VAL A 98 -2.19 -10.59 -0.62
CA VAL A 98 -1.72 -11.32 0.57
C VAL A 98 -0.64 -12.33 0.19
N LYS A 99 -0.87 -13.15 -0.85
CA LYS A 99 0.13 -14.12 -1.31
C LYS A 99 1.40 -13.46 -1.83
N LEU A 100 1.30 -12.27 -2.44
CA LEU A 100 2.45 -11.48 -2.87
C LEU A 100 3.25 -11.01 -1.66
N HIS A 101 2.59 -10.46 -0.63
CA HIS A 101 3.20 -10.09 0.64
C HIS A 101 3.96 -11.27 1.27
N ASP A 102 3.28 -12.39 1.47
CA ASP A 102 3.88 -13.59 2.07
C ASP A 102 5.08 -14.10 1.26
N LYS A 103 4.96 -14.07 -0.07
CA LYS A 103 6.05 -14.48 -0.96
C LYS A 103 7.27 -13.59 -0.83
N LEU A 104 7.11 -12.27 -0.76
CA LEU A 104 8.23 -11.35 -0.63
C LEU A 104 8.90 -11.41 0.76
N TYR A 105 8.15 -11.79 1.79
CA TYR A 105 8.69 -12.06 3.14
C TYR A 105 9.23 -13.48 3.32
N SER A 106 9.31 -14.27 2.26
CA SER A 106 10.04 -15.55 2.32
C SER A 106 11.56 -15.33 2.22
N GLY A 107 12.34 -16.33 2.52
CA GLY A 107 13.81 -16.24 2.47
C GLY A 107 14.39 -15.36 3.58
N THR A 108 15.36 -14.52 3.25
CA THR A 108 16.09 -13.72 4.25
C THR A 108 15.24 -12.61 4.87
N LEU A 109 14.19 -12.17 4.19
CA LEU A 109 13.28 -11.15 4.72
C LEU A 109 12.25 -11.70 5.72
N ALA A 110 12.11 -13.01 5.88
CA ALA A 110 11.15 -13.61 6.81
C ALA A 110 11.34 -13.12 8.27
N GLN A 111 12.58 -12.83 8.66
CA GLN A 111 12.89 -12.32 9.99
C GLN A 111 12.36 -10.90 10.26
N TYR A 112 11.99 -10.16 9.22
CA TYR A 112 11.45 -8.80 9.31
C TYR A 112 9.93 -8.74 9.19
N LEU A 113 9.27 -9.90 9.06
CA LEU A 113 7.81 -9.94 9.03
C LEU A 113 7.23 -9.39 10.33
N ARG A 114 6.36 -8.40 10.19
CA ARG A 114 5.70 -7.73 11.33
C ARG A 114 4.47 -8.55 11.74
N PHE A 115 4.56 -9.22 12.90
CA PHE A 115 3.43 -9.95 13.50
C PHE A 115 2.60 -9.08 14.44
N ASP A 116 3.05 -7.88 14.70
CA ASP A 116 2.40 -6.88 15.55
C ASP A 116 1.47 -5.95 14.75
N ILE A 117 1.51 -6.01 13.42
CA ILE A 117 0.64 -5.27 12.51
C ILE A 117 -0.12 -6.25 11.62
N ASP A 118 -1.45 -6.14 11.61
CA ASP A 118 -2.29 -6.91 10.70
C ASP A 118 -2.02 -6.49 9.24
N PHE A 119 -1.70 -7.45 8.38
CA PHE A 119 -1.56 -7.16 6.96
C PHE A 119 -2.94 -7.08 6.29
N ILE A 120 -3.39 -5.87 6.05
CA ILE A 120 -4.61 -5.57 5.29
C ILE A 120 -4.20 -4.93 3.98
N PRO A 121 -4.32 -5.59 2.81
CA PRO A 121 -4.12 -4.95 1.51
C PRO A 121 -4.98 -3.71 1.35
N HIS A 122 -4.38 -2.54 1.13
CA HIS A 122 -5.13 -1.29 1.02
C HIS A 122 -4.38 -0.22 0.25
N ILE A 123 -5.14 0.75 -0.28
CA ILE A 123 -4.64 2.07 -0.68
C ILE A 123 -5.10 3.07 0.37
N GLY A 124 -4.15 3.72 1.04
CA GLY A 124 -4.44 4.79 2.01
C GLY A 124 -4.97 6.02 1.30
N ILE A 125 -6.13 6.53 1.75
CA ILE A 125 -6.77 7.70 1.14
C ILE A 125 -6.97 8.86 2.11
N GLY A 126 -6.86 8.63 3.41
CA GLY A 126 -7.05 9.67 4.40
C GLY A 126 -6.64 9.26 5.80
N ASN A 127 -6.65 10.23 6.68
CA ASN A 127 -6.47 10.06 8.12
C ASN A 127 -7.25 11.12 8.89
N ALA A 128 -7.66 10.77 10.11
CA ALA A 128 -8.33 11.67 11.02
C ALA A 128 -7.92 11.38 12.47
N ASP A 129 -7.99 12.41 13.32
CA ASP A 129 -7.61 12.28 14.73
C ASP A 129 -8.70 11.58 15.56
N THR A 130 -9.91 11.43 15.02
CA THR A 130 -11.02 10.76 15.70
C THR A 130 -11.68 9.70 14.83
N ALA A 131 -12.10 8.60 15.47
CA ALA A 131 -12.86 7.55 14.81
C ALA A 131 -14.16 8.07 14.18
N GLN A 132 -14.84 9.01 14.84
CA GLN A 132 -16.12 9.55 14.36
C GLN A 132 -15.93 10.35 13.06
N GLU A 133 -14.87 11.12 12.95
CA GLU A 133 -14.57 11.87 11.73
C GLU A 133 -14.29 10.93 10.55
N SER A 134 -13.38 9.94 10.72
CA SER A 134 -13.14 8.92 9.71
C SER A 134 -14.41 8.16 9.36
N LYS A 135 -15.21 7.75 10.38
CA LYS A 135 -16.46 7.03 10.15
C LYS A 135 -17.44 7.83 9.27
N ASN A 136 -17.61 9.10 9.54
CA ASN A 136 -18.50 9.97 8.75
C ASN A 136 -18.03 10.07 7.28
N ARG A 137 -16.73 10.23 7.06
CA ARG A 137 -16.14 10.27 5.71
C ARG A 137 -16.32 8.96 4.97
N ILE A 138 -16.03 7.85 5.62
CA ILE A 138 -16.11 6.50 5.02
C ILE A 138 -17.57 6.11 4.74
N ASP A 139 -18.52 6.44 5.61
CA ASP A 139 -19.94 6.21 5.34
C ASP A 139 -20.42 7.00 4.11
N ALA A 140 -19.97 8.26 3.97
CA ALA A 140 -20.28 9.07 2.80
C ALA A 140 -19.65 8.51 1.50
N LEU A 141 -18.47 7.86 1.57
CA LEU A 141 -17.87 7.18 0.44
C LEU A 141 -18.62 5.89 0.09
N ASN A 142 -18.92 5.07 1.08
CA ASN A 142 -19.59 3.79 0.89
C ASN A 142 -21.06 3.93 0.47
N ALA A 143 -21.67 5.10 0.71
CA ALA A 143 -22.99 5.44 0.17
C ALA A 143 -22.96 5.69 -1.36
N LYS A 144 -21.77 5.91 -1.93
CA LYS A 144 -21.56 5.97 -3.38
C LYS A 144 -21.23 4.55 -3.88
N ASN A 145 -21.53 4.30 -5.15
CA ASN A 145 -21.16 3.03 -5.76
C ASN A 145 -19.68 3.08 -6.18
N LEU A 146 -18.77 2.71 -5.26
CA LEU A 146 -17.35 2.60 -5.58
C LEU A 146 -17.14 1.40 -6.53
N ASP A 147 -16.46 1.61 -7.65
CA ASP A 147 -16.09 0.56 -8.61
C ASP A 147 -14.74 0.90 -9.25
N ILE A 148 -13.67 0.80 -8.47
CA ILE A 148 -12.30 1.09 -8.90
C ILE A 148 -11.67 -0.20 -9.35
N LYS A 149 -11.16 -0.23 -10.58
CA LYS A 149 -10.46 -1.38 -11.17
C LYS A 149 -9.02 -1.03 -11.46
N GLY A 150 -8.14 -1.99 -11.19
CA GLY A 150 -6.73 -1.78 -11.43
C GLY A 150 -5.95 -3.06 -11.66
N MET A 151 -4.69 -2.88 -11.96
CA MET A 151 -3.75 -3.97 -12.20
C MET A 151 -2.45 -3.74 -11.42
N ILE A 152 -1.95 -4.80 -10.84
CA ILE A 152 -0.62 -4.88 -10.25
C ILE A 152 0.29 -5.58 -11.24
N ASP A 153 1.28 -4.85 -11.80
CA ASP A 153 2.21 -5.38 -12.80
C ASP A 153 3.68 -5.02 -12.52
N THR A 154 3.93 -4.21 -11.51
CA THR A 154 5.27 -3.74 -11.17
C THR A 154 5.40 -3.60 -9.65
N LEU A 155 6.53 -4.05 -9.10
CA LEU A 155 6.94 -3.78 -7.73
C LEU A 155 7.93 -2.63 -7.76
N ASP A 156 7.72 -1.62 -6.93
CA ASP A 156 8.66 -0.53 -6.72
C ASP A 156 9.36 -0.72 -5.38
N ILE A 157 10.67 -0.88 -5.42
CA ILE A 157 11.50 -0.82 -4.21
C ILE A 157 11.80 0.64 -3.95
N ILE A 158 11.41 1.12 -2.79
CA ILE A 158 11.58 2.51 -2.40
C ILE A 158 12.50 2.64 -1.19
N GLU A 159 13.21 3.77 -1.15
CA GLU A 159 14.00 4.22 -0.01
C GLU A 159 13.25 5.34 0.71
N PHE A 160 13.20 5.26 2.04
CA PHE A 160 12.58 6.26 2.89
C PHE A 160 13.59 6.80 3.92
N THR A 161 13.74 8.12 3.93
CA THR A 161 14.67 8.85 4.81
C THR A 161 14.00 9.93 5.65
N GLY A 162 12.65 9.88 5.75
CA GLY A 162 11.85 10.85 6.53
C GLY A 162 11.21 11.96 5.70
N GLY A 163 11.34 11.91 4.37
CA GLY A 163 10.69 12.84 3.42
C GLY A 163 9.98 12.07 2.32
N PRO A 164 9.75 12.68 1.14
CA PRO A 164 9.18 11.98 -0.02
C PRO A 164 10.00 10.75 -0.36
N VAL A 165 9.31 9.65 -0.65
CA VAL A 165 9.95 8.38 -0.99
C VAL A 165 10.66 8.45 -2.34
N GLN A 166 11.73 7.65 -2.51
CA GLN A 166 12.46 7.54 -3.76
C GLN A 166 12.42 6.10 -4.26
N THR A 167 11.91 5.88 -5.46
CA THR A 167 12.03 4.58 -6.11
C THR A 167 13.49 4.34 -6.52
N ILE A 168 14.07 3.25 -6.03
CA ILE A 168 15.46 2.86 -6.29
C ILE A 168 15.56 1.68 -7.26
N GLU A 169 14.50 0.90 -7.43
CA GLU A 169 14.45 -0.25 -8.35
C GLU A 169 12.99 -0.54 -8.73
N LYS A 170 12.76 -1.04 -9.94
CA LYS A 170 11.45 -1.49 -10.43
C LYS A 170 11.53 -2.91 -10.96
N ILE A 171 10.64 -3.78 -10.53
CA ILE A 171 10.58 -5.17 -10.96
C ILE A 171 9.25 -5.42 -11.64
N LYS A 172 9.27 -5.71 -12.94
CA LYS A 172 8.06 -6.05 -13.69
C LYS A 172 7.65 -7.50 -13.41
N LEU A 173 6.35 -7.68 -13.19
CA LEU A 173 5.72 -9.00 -13.09
C LEU A 173 5.33 -9.50 -14.49
N GLY A 174 5.44 -10.80 -14.69
CA GLY A 174 5.22 -11.43 -15.99
C GLY A 174 3.76 -11.56 -16.44
#